data_fa7e2cf8b24a57b9e0b769c76de9e6c8
#
_entry.id   fa7e2cf8b24a57b9e0b769c76de9e6c8
#
_cell.length_a   1.000
_cell.length_b   1.000
_cell.length_c   1.000
_cell.angle_alpha   90.00
_cell.angle_beta   90.00
_cell.angle_gamma   90.00
#
_symmetry.space_group_name_H-M   'P 1'
#
loop_
_entity.id
_entity.type
_entity.pdbx_description
1 polymer ?
#
loop_
_entity_poly.entity_id
_entity_poly.type
_entity_poly.pdbx_seq_one_letter_code
_entity_poly.pdbx_strand_id
1 'polypeptide(L)'
;MLIVISGLPATGKSTLATALARHVDSVHLSVDNVEDALLRSGLEPGWTTGVAAYEAVSVAAQQNLALGFRVVVDAVNDSQTARQVWRDAAARADSVVRFVLLSPPTTVEHQRRLRVRQRGLTHVPEPSWSQVERRAEAYAAWDDEPLVLSADEPVEPLVRRVQQELSLTRADGVP
;
A
#
# COMPACT_ATOMS: atom_id res chain seq x y z
N MET A 1 -6.50 1.10 -14.03
CA MET A 1 -5.11 1.22 -13.54
C MET A 1 -5.06 0.85 -12.07
N LEU A 2 -4.08 0.02 -11.67
CA LEU A 2 -3.76 -0.33 -10.28
C LEU A 2 -2.54 0.49 -9.83
N ILE A 3 -2.66 1.22 -8.71
CA ILE A 3 -1.56 1.98 -8.09
C ILE A 3 -1.24 1.30 -6.76
N VAL A 4 0.00 0.88 -6.56
CA VAL A 4 0.42 0.14 -5.37
C VAL A 4 1.43 0.95 -4.57
N ILE A 5 1.01 1.46 -3.40
CA ILE A 5 1.86 2.22 -2.49
C ILE A 5 2.57 1.28 -1.53
N SER A 6 3.87 1.24 -1.65
CA SER A 6 4.77 0.31 -0.97
C SER A 6 5.69 1.03 0.01
N GLY A 7 6.27 0.31 0.96
CA GLY A 7 7.26 0.83 1.91
C GLY A 7 7.13 0.22 3.30
N LEU A 8 8.07 0.53 4.17
CA LEU A 8 8.13 -0.01 5.54
C LEU A 8 6.94 0.42 6.41
N PRO A 9 6.66 -0.28 7.51
CA PRO A 9 5.70 0.17 8.51
C PRO A 9 6.02 1.60 8.99
N ALA A 10 4.99 2.41 9.27
CA ALA A 10 5.09 3.80 9.76
C ALA A 10 5.73 4.83 8.80
N THR A 11 5.90 4.52 7.51
CA THR A 11 6.31 5.51 6.51
C THR A 11 5.19 6.47 6.07
N GLY A 12 3.92 6.13 6.32
CA GLY A 12 2.77 6.96 5.90
C GLY A 12 2.04 6.48 4.66
N LYS A 13 2.27 5.22 4.22
CA LYS A 13 1.63 4.61 3.04
C LYS A 13 0.10 4.79 3.02
N SER A 14 -0.57 4.38 4.08
CA SER A 14 -2.04 4.44 4.15
C SER A 14 -2.57 5.86 4.13
N THR A 15 -1.82 6.82 4.71
CA THR A 15 -2.14 8.25 4.64
C THR A 15 -2.06 8.75 3.20
N LEU A 16 -0.96 8.44 2.50
CA LEU A 16 -0.78 8.79 1.09
C LEU A 16 -1.83 8.10 0.22
N ALA A 17 -2.08 6.81 0.42
CA ALA A 17 -3.07 6.04 -0.34
C ALA A 17 -4.48 6.60 -0.20
N THR A 18 -4.89 6.90 1.04
CA THR A 18 -6.20 7.51 1.32
C THR A 18 -6.34 8.89 0.68
N ALA A 19 -5.30 9.73 0.81
CA ALA A 19 -5.30 11.07 0.24
C ALA A 19 -5.33 11.03 -1.29
N LEU A 20 -4.50 10.18 -1.91
CA LEU A 20 -4.48 9.97 -3.35
C LEU A 20 -5.83 9.48 -3.86
N ALA A 21 -6.39 8.43 -3.24
CA ALA A 21 -7.65 7.84 -3.66
C ALA A 21 -8.80 8.86 -3.66
N ARG A 22 -8.87 9.71 -2.63
CA ARG A 22 -9.85 10.81 -2.58
C ARG A 22 -9.61 11.87 -3.65
N HIS A 23 -8.34 12.13 -3.98
CA HIS A 23 -7.97 13.18 -4.94
C HIS A 23 -8.28 12.79 -6.39
N VAL A 24 -8.19 11.50 -6.72
CA VAL A 24 -8.36 10.96 -8.08
C VAL A 24 -9.59 10.04 -8.22
N ASP A 25 -10.52 10.10 -7.28
CA ASP A 25 -11.77 9.31 -7.24
C ASP A 25 -11.51 7.81 -7.50
N SER A 26 -10.69 7.20 -6.64
CA SER A 26 -10.29 5.79 -6.76
C SER A 26 -10.77 4.97 -5.57
N VAL A 27 -10.89 3.68 -5.78
CA VAL A 27 -11.10 2.72 -4.69
C VAL A 27 -9.79 2.54 -3.93
N HIS A 28 -9.82 2.71 -2.61
CA HIS A 28 -8.67 2.42 -1.74
C HIS A 28 -8.84 1.09 -1.02
N LEU A 29 -7.86 0.22 -1.15
CA LEU A 29 -7.80 -1.09 -0.51
C LEU A 29 -6.51 -1.19 0.31
N SER A 30 -6.63 -1.52 1.61
CA SER A 30 -5.48 -1.67 2.51
C SER A 30 -5.33 -3.13 2.93
N VAL A 31 -4.15 -3.70 2.74
CA VAL A 31 -3.86 -5.08 3.15
C VAL A 31 -3.94 -5.21 4.67
N ASP A 32 -3.39 -4.26 5.42
CA ASP A 32 -3.43 -4.27 6.88
C ASP A 32 -4.88 -4.29 7.42
N ASN A 33 -5.80 -3.56 6.79
CA ASN A 33 -7.21 -3.54 7.19
C ASN A 33 -7.91 -4.88 6.95
N VAL A 34 -7.59 -5.55 5.85
CA VAL A 34 -8.13 -6.88 5.56
C VAL A 34 -7.51 -7.93 6.49
N GLU A 35 -6.22 -7.85 6.78
CA GLU A 35 -5.57 -8.71 7.76
C GLU A 35 -6.20 -8.57 9.15
N ASP A 36 -6.45 -7.34 9.60
CA ASP A 36 -7.15 -7.08 10.88
C ASP A 36 -8.55 -7.73 10.91
N ALA A 37 -9.29 -7.65 9.82
CA ALA A 37 -10.61 -8.27 9.71
C ALA A 37 -10.53 -9.81 9.74
N LEU A 38 -9.53 -10.40 9.11
CA LEU A 38 -9.29 -11.84 9.14
C LEU A 38 -8.94 -12.32 10.55
N LEU A 39 -8.04 -11.62 11.24
CA LEU A 39 -7.68 -11.92 12.63
C LEU A 39 -8.90 -11.76 13.57
N ARG A 40 -9.68 -10.70 13.39
CA ARG A 40 -10.91 -10.49 14.15
C ARG A 40 -11.94 -11.59 13.94
N SER A 41 -11.94 -12.25 12.78
CA SER A 41 -12.82 -13.40 12.49
C SER A 41 -12.34 -14.72 13.10
N GLY A 42 -11.18 -14.72 13.79
CA GLY A 42 -10.65 -15.88 14.49
C GLY A 42 -9.52 -16.62 13.77
N LEU A 43 -8.98 -16.06 12.68
CA LEU A 43 -7.75 -16.61 12.10
C LEU A 43 -6.55 -16.29 13.00
N GLU A 44 -5.61 -17.25 13.08
CA GLU A 44 -4.39 -17.04 13.87
C GLU A 44 -3.41 -16.09 13.17
N PRO A 45 -2.70 -15.24 13.93
CA PRO A 45 -1.63 -14.40 13.38
C PRO A 45 -0.52 -15.24 12.75
N GLY A 46 -0.06 -14.86 11.56
CA GLY A 46 1.04 -15.57 10.92
C GLY A 46 1.10 -15.39 9.42
N TRP A 47 2.05 -16.10 8.82
CA TRP A 47 2.31 -16.06 7.37
C TRP A 47 1.05 -16.34 6.54
N THR A 48 0.31 -17.39 6.89
CA THR A 48 -0.89 -17.81 6.15
C THR A 48 -1.96 -16.71 6.12
N THR A 49 -2.22 -16.06 7.26
CA THR A 49 -3.20 -14.97 7.36
C THR A 49 -2.72 -13.73 6.60
N GLY A 50 -1.43 -13.41 6.66
CA GLY A 50 -0.85 -12.34 5.85
C GLY A 50 -1.01 -12.61 4.35
N VAL A 51 -0.70 -13.82 3.88
CA VAL A 51 -0.92 -14.21 2.47
C VAL A 51 -2.39 -14.12 2.10
N ALA A 52 -3.29 -14.63 2.95
CA ALA A 52 -4.74 -14.56 2.70
C ALA A 52 -5.24 -13.11 2.57
N ALA A 53 -4.68 -12.17 3.35
CA ALA A 53 -5.01 -10.75 3.23
C ALA A 53 -4.56 -10.19 1.87
N TYR A 54 -3.34 -10.50 1.40
CA TYR A 54 -2.87 -10.10 0.07
C TYR A 54 -3.78 -10.65 -1.04
N GLU A 55 -4.11 -11.95 -1.00
CA GLU A 55 -4.99 -12.58 -1.99
C GLU A 55 -6.40 -11.99 -1.99
N ALA A 56 -6.98 -11.75 -0.82
CA ALA A 56 -8.31 -11.15 -0.72
C ALA A 56 -8.35 -9.73 -1.32
N VAL A 57 -7.33 -8.90 -1.01
CA VAL A 57 -7.19 -7.56 -1.59
C VAL A 57 -6.93 -7.63 -3.09
N SER A 58 -6.14 -8.60 -3.55
CA SER A 58 -5.87 -8.83 -4.98
C SER A 58 -7.15 -9.11 -5.76
N VAL A 59 -8.00 -10.01 -5.25
CA VAL A 59 -9.29 -10.32 -5.87
C VAL A 59 -10.21 -9.10 -5.88
N ALA A 60 -10.29 -8.36 -4.77
CA ALA A 60 -11.09 -7.13 -4.72
C ALA A 60 -10.57 -6.08 -5.71
N ALA A 61 -9.23 -5.93 -5.85
CA ALA A 61 -8.64 -5.03 -6.84
C ALA A 61 -9.02 -5.44 -8.27
N GLN A 62 -8.92 -6.73 -8.62
CA GLN A 62 -9.31 -7.25 -9.94
C GLN A 62 -10.76 -6.94 -10.27
N GLN A 63 -11.69 -7.17 -9.34
CA GLN A 63 -13.11 -6.89 -9.53
C GLN A 63 -13.38 -5.42 -9.81
N ASN A 64 -12.76 -4.52 -9.05
CA ASN A 64 -12.92 -3.08 -9.24
C ASN A 64 -12.29 -2.59 -10.55
N LEU A 65 -11.11 -3.11 -10.91
CA LEU A 65 -10.46 -2.81 -12.18
C LEU A 65 -11.31 -3.27 -13.38
N ALA A 66 -11.91 -4.46 -13.30
CA ALA A 66 -12.80 -4.99 -14.35
C ALA A 66 -14.08 -4.14 -14.53
N LEU A 67 -14.52 -3.44 -13.49
CA LEU A 67 -15.62 -2.47 -13.55
C LEU A 67 -15.17 -1.10 -14.07
N GLY A 68 -13.89 -0.94 -14.42
CA GLY A 68 -13.34 0.32 -14.93
C GLY A 68 -12.84 1.28 -13.86
N PHE A 69 -12.94 0.94 -12.58
CA PHE A 69 -12.44 1.80 -11.51
C PHE A 69 -10.91 1.81 -11.47
N ARG A 70 -10.36 2.94 -11.07
CA ARG A 70 -8.96 3.03 -10.62
C ARG A 70 -8.87 2.50 -9.19
N VAL A 71 -7.81 1.74 -8.90
CA VAL A 71 -7.61 1.15 -7.57
C VAL A 71 -6.27 1.61 -7.01
N VAL A 72 -6.26 2.04 -5.76
CA VAL A 72 -5.07 2.34 -4.97
C VAL A 72 -4.97 1.29 -3.87
N VAL A 73 -3.85 0.58 -3.80
CA VAL A 73 -3.56 -0.40 -2.74
C VAL A 73 -2.42 0.12 -1.88
N ASP A 74 -2.47 -0.09 -0.57
CA ASP A 74 -1.32 0.06 0.30
C ASP A 74 -0.94 -1.25 1.00
N ALA A 75 0.35 -1.57 0.93
CA ALA A 75 0.94 -2.75 1.54
C ALA A 75 2.45 -2.56 1.74
N VAL A 76 3.10 -3.44 2.49
CA VAL A 76 4.55 -3.35 2.70
C VAL A 76 5.32 -3.69 1.42
N ASN A 77 4.96 -4.79 0.76
CA ASN A 77 5.54 -5.26 -0.51
C ASN A 77 7.08 -5.46 -0.46
N ASP A 78 7.55 -6.06 0.63
CA ASP A 78 8.98 -6.24 0.92
C ASP A 78 9.64 -7.37 0.11
N SER A 79 8.89 -8.15 -0.65
CA SER A 79 9.39 -9.27 -1.46
C SER A 79 8.88 -9.22 -2.89
N GLN A 80 9.60 -9.90 -3.80
CA GLN A 80 9.16 -10.04 -5.19
C GLN A 80 7.83 -10.81 -5.29
N THR A 81 7.64 -11.82 -4.43
CA THR A 81 6.38 -12.58 -4.38
C THR A 81 5.20 -11.66 -4.03
N ALA A 82 5.34 -10.78 -3.03
CA ALA A 82 4.31 -9.83 -2.66
C ALA A 82 3.98 -8.85 -3.80
N ARG A 83 5.00 -8.40 -4.55
CA ARG A 83 4.82 -7.51 -5.71
C ARG A 83 4.18 -8.23 -6.89
N GLN A 84 4.50 -9.52 -7.08
CA GLN A 84 3.93 -10.33 -8.15
C GLN A 84 2.40 -10.47 -8.03
N VAL A 85 1.86 -10.53 -6.82
CA VAL A 85 0.41 -10.54 -6.58
C VAL A 85 -0.29 -9.38 -7.31
N TRP A 86 0.30 -8.20 -7.27
CA TRP A 86 -0.28 -7.01 -7.90
C TRP A 86 -0.11 -6.98 -9.42
N ARG A 87 1.02 -7.50 -9.93
CA ARG A 87 1.22 -7.66 -11.39
C ARG A 87 0.19 -8.61 -11.95
N ASP A 88 -0.01 -9.75 -11.28
CA ASP A 88 -0.99 -10.76 -11.68
C ASP A 88 -2.42 -10.20 -11.60
N ALA A 89 -2.74 -9.45 -10.56
CA ALA A 89 -4.05 -8.82 -10.41
C ALA A 89 -4.34 -7.84 -11.56
N ALA A 90 -3.38 -7.00 -11.91
CA ALA A 90 -3.53 -6.06 -13.01
C ALA A 90 -3.64 -6.79 -14.36
N ALA A 91 -2.80 -7.80 -14.61
CA ALA A 91 -2.81 -8.58 -15.84
C ALA A 91 -4.15 -9.31 -16.05
N ARG A 92 -4.71 -9.93 -14.99
CA ARG A 92 -6.01 -10.61 -15.06
C ARG A 92 -7.18 -9.66 -15.34
N ALA A 93 -7.02 -8.38 -15.01
CA ALA A 93 -8.02 -7.34 -15.26
C ALA A 93 -7.73 -6.50 -16.52
N ASP A 94 -6.81 -6.94 -17.40
CA ASP A 94 -6.33 -6.21 -18.56
C ASP A 94 -6.00 -4.74 -18.24
N SER A 95 -5.28 -4.55 -17.13
CA SER A 95 -4.96 -3.25 -16.56
C SER A 95 -3.46 -3.10 -16.34
N VAL A 96 -3.00 -1.86 -16.17
CA VAL A 96 -1.60 -1.59 -15.84
C VAL A 96 -1.42 -1.43 -14.34
N VAL A 97 -0.29 -1.92 -13.80
CA VAL A 97 0.16 -1.65 -12.44
C VAL A 97 1.23 -0.56 -12.44
N ARG A 98 1.18 0.31 -11.44
CA ARG A 98 2.21 1.32 -11.13
C ARG A 98 2.58 1.23 -9.66
N PHE A 99 3.85 1.05 -9.39
CA PHE A 99 4.38 1.00 -8.03
C PHE A 99 4.88 2.38 -7.60
N VAL A 100 4.53 2.75 -6.37
CA VAL A 100 5.04 3.92 -5.66
C VAL A 100 5.73 3.41 -4.40
N LEU A 101 7.02 3.67 -4.27
CA LEU A 101 7.80 3.33 -3.08
C LEU A 101 7.93 4.57 -2.21
N LEU A 102 7.36 4.52 -1.01
CA LEU A 102 7.56 5.54 -0.01
C LEU A 102 8.77 5.17 0.84
N SER A 103 9.92 5.77 0.52
CA SER A 103 11.17 5.58 1.26
C SER A 103 11.02 6.12 2.68
N PRO A 104 11.62 5.45 3.69
CA PRO A 104 11.47 5.88 5.08
C PRO A 104 12.05 7.29 5.31
N PRO A 105 11.52 8.02 6.29
CA PRO A 105 12.12 9.28 6.74
C PRO A 105 13.41 9.00 7.51
N THR A 106 14.02 10.05 8.08
CA THR A 106 15.16 9.86 8.96
C THR A 106 14.84 8.85 10.06
N THR A 107 15.84 8.09 10.52
CA THR A 107 15.66 7.05 11.56
C THR A 107 14.94 7.58 12.80
N VAL A 108 15.31 8.77 13.28
CA VAL A 108 14.70 9.40 14.45
C VAL A 108 13.21 9.67 14.23
N GLU A 109 12.87 10.24 13.08
CA GLU A 109 11.47 10.53 12.73
C GLU A 109 10.68 9.24 12.50
N HIS A 110 11.27 8.23 11.86
CA HIS A 110 10.63 6.94 11.64
C HIS A 110 10.27 6.23 12.95
N GLN A 111 11.23 6.21 13.91
CA GLN A 111 10.99 5.69 15.26
C GLN A 111 9.89 6.47 15.98
N ARG A 112 9.93 7.82 15.88
CA ARG A 112 8.90 8.67 16.48
C ARG A 112 7.52 8.32 15.91
N ARG A 113 7.38 8.25 14.57
CA ARG A 113 6.13 7.89 13.89
C ARG A 113 5.63 6.52 14.33
N LEU A 114 6.50 5.52 14.39
CA LEU A 114 6.13 4.17 14.82
C LEU A 114 5.55 4.15 16.23
N ARG A 115 6.12 4.92 17.15
CA ARG A 115 5.67 4.98 18.55
C ARG A 115 4.32 5.68 18.74
N VAL A 116 4.03 6.69 17.92
CA VAL A 116 2.83 7.54 18.13
C VAL A 116 1.69 7.23 17.19
N ARG A 117 1.90 6.34 16.19
CA ARG A 117 0.85 6.06 15.21
C ARG A 117 -0.35 5.35 15.85
N GLN A 118 -1.53 5.72 15.37
CA GLN A 118 -2.78 5.06 15.70
C GLN A 118 -3.47 4.69 14.41
N ARG A 119 -3.58 3.38 14.11
CA ARG A 119 -4.15 2.88 12.86
C ARG A 119 -5.63 2.53 12.95
N GLY A 120 -6.17 2.46 14.17
CA GLY A 120 -7.52 1.93 14.40
C GLY A 120 -7.63 0.40 14.19
N LEU A 121 -6.50 -0.30 14.00
CA LEU A 121 -6.43 -1.76 13.92
C LEU A 121 -6.35 -2.32 15.34
N THR A 122 -7.06 -3.40 15.59
CA THR A 122 -7.20 -3.96 16.95
C THR A 122 -6.57 -5.34 17.09
N HIS A 123 -6.34 -6.03 16.00
CA HIS A 123 -5.85 -7.41 15.97
C HIS A 123 -4.48 -7.54 15.27
N VAL A 124 -4.15 -6.65 14.33
CA VAL A 124 -2.80 -6.60 13.74
C VAL A 124 -1.88 -5.89 14.73
N PRO A 125 -0.88 -6.58 15.31
CA PRO A 125 0.01 -5.98 16.28
C PRO A 125 0.90 -4.91 15.65
N GLU A 126 1.26 -3.90 16.45
CA GLU A 126 2.27 -2.94 16.03
C GLU A 126 3.66 -3.60 16.06
N PRO A 127 4.44 -3.49 14.98
CA PRO A 127 5.80 -4.04 15.00
C PRO A 127 6.69 -3.23 15.93
N SER A 128 7.63 -3.92 16.59
CA SER A 128 8.72 -3.26 17.29
C SER A 128 9.69 -2.60 16.30
N TRP A 129 10.50 -1.65 16.78
CA TRP A 129 11.52 -1.03 15.94
C TRP A 129 12.49 -2.06 15.36
N SER A 130 12.95 -3.03 16.16
CA SER A 130 13.84 -4.10 15.68
C SER A 130 13.21 -4.99 14.59
N GLN A 131 11.88 -5.13 14.57
CA GLN A 131 11.20 -5.82 13.49
C GLN A 131 11.17 -4.97 12.20
N VAL A 132 11.03 -3.65 12.34
CA VAL A 132 11.11 -2.73 11.19
C VAL A 132 12.52 -2.72 10.60
N GLU A 133 13.57 -2.69 11.44
CA GLU A 133 14.97 -2.76 11.00
C GLU A 133 15.26 -4.06 10.23
N ARG A 134 14.93 -5.21 10.82
CA ARG A 134 15.11 -6.50 10.14
C ARG A 134 14.36 -6.57 8.80
N ARG A 135 13.16 -5.98 8.73
CA ARG A 135 12.40 -5.92 7.49
C ARG A 135 13.06 -4.99 6.46
N ALA A 136 13.65 -3.89 6.90
CA ALA A 136 14.40 -3.00 6.03
C ALA A 136 15.64 -3.69 5.43
N GLU A 137 16.38 -4.44 6.24
CA GLU A 137 17.54 -5.23 5.79
C GLU A 137 17.16 -6.33 4.80
N ALA A 138 16.00 -6.96 5.01
CA ALA A 138 15.48 -8.04 4.16
C ALA A 138 14.63 -7.54 2.97
N TYR A 139 14.44 -6.22 2.84
CA TYR A 139 13.60 -5.65 1.80
C TYR A 139 14.22 -5.93 0.43
N ALA A 140 13.57 -6.75 -0.38
CA ALA A 140 14.09 -7.16 -1.67
C ALA A 140 14.29 -5.96 -2.61
N ALA A 141 15.36 -5.98 -3.38
CA ALA A 141 15.57 -5.02 -4.45
C ALA A 141 14.36 -4.98 -5.40
N TRP A 142 14.17 -3.87 -6.08
CA TRP A 142 13.11 -3.72 -7.06
C TRP A 142 13.61 -4.15 -8.44
N ASP A 143 12.84 -5.01 -9.11
CA ASP A 143 13.06 -5.34 -10.53
C ASP A 143 12.33 -4.34 -11.44
N ASP A 144 11.27 -3.69 -10.92
CA ASP A 144 10.58 -2.59 -11.57
C ASP A 144 11.28 -1.26 -11.23
N GLU A 145 10.94 -0.22 -11.97
CA GLU A 145 11.30 1.15 -11.64
C GLU A 145 10.12 1.83 -10.90
N PRO A 146 9.99 1.69 -9.57
CA PRO A 146 8.91 2.34 -8.84
C PRO A 146 9.12 3.86 -8.82
N LEU A 147 8.04 4.62 -8.78
CA LEU A 147 8.13 6.03 -8.41
C LEU A 147 8.56 6.13 -6.94
N VAL A 148 9.78 6.60 -6.70
CA VAL A 148 10.32 6.74 -5.34
C VAL A 148 9.99 8.11 -4.79
N LEU A 149 9.36 8.14 -3.62
CA LEU A 149 8.98 9.35 -2.88
C LEU A 149 9.58 9.33 -1.48
N SER A 150 9.93 10.48 -0.95
CA SER A 150 10.44 10.58 0.43
C SER A 150 9.30 10.75 1.42
N ALA A 151 9.27 9.92 2.46
CA ALA A 151 8.32 10.08 3.56
C ALA A 151 8.59 11.31 4.45
N ASP A 152 9.67 12.05 4.23
CA ASP A 152 9.91 13.33 4.90
C ASP A 152 9.03 14.47 4.36
N GLU A 153 8.52 14.30 3.14
CA GLU A 153 7.66 15.29 2.51
C GLU A 153 6.22 15.25 3.06
N PRO A 154 5.51 16.39 3.13
CA PRO A 154 4.08 16.41 3.45
C PRO A 154 3.24 15.63 2.43
N VAL A 155 2.07 15.14 2.85
CA VAL A 155 1.24 14.26 2.03
C VAL A 155 0.69 14.93 0.78
N GLU A 156 0.31 16.20 0.84
CA GLU A 156 -0.27 16.93 -0.30
C GLU A 156 0.71 17.12 -1.47
N PRO A 157 1.98 17.53 -1.26
CA PRO A 157 3.01 17.48 -2.29
C PRO A 157 3.20 16.09 -2.90
N LEU A 158 3.22 15.04 -2.06
CA LEU A 158 3.36 13.65 -2.54
C LEU A 158 2.19 13.23 -3.43
N VAL A 159 0.95 13.55 -3.06
CA VAL A 159 -0.24 13.29 -3.89
C VAL A 159 -0.11 13.96 -5.26
N ARG A 160 0.24 15.26 -5.29
CA ARG A 160 0.42 15.99 -6.55
C ARG A 160 1.51 15.37 -7.42
N ARG A 161 2.62 14.93 -6.81
CA ARG A 161 3.72 14.30 -7.54
C ARG A 161 3.30 12.95 -8.14
N VAL A 162 2.62 12.10 -7.36
CA VAL A 162 2.06 10.83 -7.90
C VAL A 162 1.10 11.13 -9.05
N GLN A 163 0.23 12.12 -8.89
CA GLN A 163 -0.73 12.50 -9.91
C GLN A 163 -0.05 12.94 -11.22
N GLN A 164 0.98 13.78 -11.13
CA GLN A 164 1.73 14.27 -12.28
C GLN A 164 2.50 13.14 -12.97
N GLU A 165 3.29 12.38 -12.22
CA GLU A 165 4.15 11.32 -12.76
C GLU A 165 3.34 10.16 -13.40
N LEU A 166 2.18 9.86 -12.84
CA LEU A 166 1.30 8.81 -13.39
C LEU A 166 0.22 9.36 -14.33
N SER A 167 0.24 10.65 -14.65
CA SER A 167 -0.74 11.33 -15.52
C SER A 167 -2.19 11.08 -15.09
N LEU A 168 -2.45 11.17 -13.77
CA LEU A 168 -3.77 10.89 -13.21
C LEU A 168 -4.64 12.14 -13.30
N THR A 169 -5.72 12.07 -14.06
CA THR A 169 -6.80 13.06 -14.03
C THR A 169 -7.86 12.66 -13.00
N ARG A 170 -8.55 13.64 -12.44
CA ARG A 170 -9.79 13.39 -11.70
C ARG A 170 -10.77 12.74 -12.68
N ALA A 171 -11.46 11.69 -12.30
CA ALA A 171 -12.53 11.16 -13.12
C ALA A 171 -13.56 12.28 -13.31
N ASP A 172 -13.75 12.71 -14.55
CA ASP A 172 -14.87 13.63 -14.87
C ASP A 172 -16.12 12.91 -14.41
N GLY A 173 -16.85 13.55 -13.49
CA GLY A 173 -17.87 12.91 -12.69
C GLY A 173 -18.79 12.03 -13.54
N VAL A 174 -18.94 10.79 -13.10
CA VAL A 174 -20.11 9.99 -13.46
C VAL A 174 -21.32 10.72 -12.90
N PRO A 175 -22.33 11.05 -13.70
CA PRO A 175 -23.51 11.78 -13.27
C PRO A 175 -24.28 11.02 -12.20
#